data_60567b32a62bee5c72c9c1f78b6636ca
#
_entry.id   60567b32a62bee5c72c9c1f78b6636ca
#
_cell.length_a   1.000
_cell.length_b   1.000
_cell.length_c   1.000
_cell.angle_alpha   90.00
_cell.angle_beta   90.00
_cell.angle_gamma   90.00
#
_symmetry.space_group_name_H-M   'P 1'
#
loop_
_entity.id
_entity.type
_entity.pdbx_description
1 polymer ?
#
loop_
_entity_poly.entity_id
_entity_poly.type
_entity_poly.pdbx_seq_one_letter_code
_entity_poly.pdbx_strand_id
1 'polypeptide(L)'
;LIMQELEKQFHIHCVEGDVGRYVILPGDPGRCESIAALFDDAHHVAQNREYNIYTGTLLGEKVSVCSTGIGGPSASIAMEELHNIGADTFIRTGTCGGIDLNVQSGDIVVATGAIRFEHTSMEYAPIEYPAVANLDITVALRQAALAMGKTTHTGVVQCKDAFYGQHSPAKMPVSYELLQKWEAWKRLGVKASEMESAALFVVADALKCRCGSCFHVIWNQEREAAGLDQKMSEDTSSAVRVAVDALKLIIEQDRAAKK
;
A
#
# COMPACT_ATOMS: atom_id res chain seq x y z
N LEU A 1 41.96 -1.25 -10.35
CA LEU A 1 40.67 -1.09 -9.69
C LEU A 1 39.66 -1.80 -10.55
N ILE A 2 39.30 -3.02 -10.16
CA ILE A 2 38.18 -3.74 -10.74
C ILE A 2 36.95 -3.01 -10.19
N MET A 3 36.23 -2.25 -11.02
CA MET A 3 34.88 -1.80 -10.71
C MET A 3 34.06 -3.07 -10.55
N GLN A 4 33.68 -3.42 -9.33
CA GLN A 4 32.65 -4.41 -9.09
C GLN A 4 31.41 -3.88 -9.80
N GLU A 5 30.91 -4.59 -10.82
CA GLU A 5 29.58 -4.31 -11.36
C GLU A 5 28.59 -4.46 -10.23
N LEU A 6 27.82 -3.40 -9.96
CA LEU A 6 26.76 -3.43 -8.97
C LEU A 6 25.76 -4.51 -9.36
N GLU A 7 25.43 -5.39 -8.44
CA GLU A 7 24.55 -6.52 -8.72
C GLU A 7 23.12 -6.03 -8.95
N LYS A 8 22.63 -6.26 -10.17
CA LYS A 8 21.31 -5.84 -10.61
C LYS A 8 20.24 -6.75 -10.02
N GLN A 9 19.22 -6.19 -9.37
CA GLN A 9 18.10 -6.93 -8.85
C GLN A 9 17.32 -7.60 -9.98
N PHE A 10 16.87 -8.85 -9.75
CA PHE A 10 16.36 -9.72 -10.81
C PHE A 10 15.04 -9.23 -11.43
N HIS A 11 14.10 -8.75 -10.59
CA HIS A 11 12.78 -8.34 -11.08
C HIS A 11 12.68 -6.84 -11.33
N ILE A 12 13.15 -6.02 -10.40
CA ILE A 12 13.01 -4.55 -10.54
C ILE A 12 14.08 -3.93 -11.45
N HIS A 13 15.12 -4.68 -11.82
CA HIS A 13 16.20 -4.24 -12.70
C HIS A 13 16.97 -2.99 -12.24
N CYS A 14 16.98 -2.71 -10.93
CA CYS A 14 17.74 -1.62 -10.33
C CYS A 14 18.99 -2.11 -9.62
N VAL A 15 19.93 -1.20 -9.39
CA VAL A 15 21.14 -1.40 -8.60
C VAL A 15 21.17 -0.44 -7.42
N GLU A 16 22.11 -0.64 -6.47
CA GLU A 16 22.32 0.29 -5.35
C GLU A 16 22.58 1.70 -5.87
N GLY A 17 21.89 2.69 -5.29
CA GLY A 17 21.95 4.08 -5.71
C GLY A 17 20.85 4.53 -6.68
N ASP A 18 20.17 3.60 -7.36
CA ASP A 18 19.08 3.91 -8.28
C ASP A 18 17.82 4.41 -7.57
N VAL A 19 17.56 3.92 -6.35
CA VAL A 19 16.35 4.25 -5.59
C VAL A 19 16.69 4.99 -4.29
N GLY A 20 15.69 5.69 -3.76
CA GLY A 20 15.78 6.31 -2.45
C GLY A 20 15.45 5.34 -1.32
N ARG A 21 15.78 5.75 -0.10
CA ARG A 21 15.40 5.08 1.14
C ARG A 21 13.89 5.01 1.35
N TYR A 22 13.16 6.01 0.84
CA TYR A 22 11.72 6.18 0.96
C TYR A 22 11.05 5.83 -0.35
N VAL A 23 10.10 4.89 -0.33
CA VAL A 23 9.45 4.41 -1.55
C VAL A 23 7.93 4.41 -1.42
N ILE A 24 7.25 4.96 -2.43
CA ILE A 24 5.81 4.86 -2.58
C ILE A 24 5.50 3.67 -3.49
N LEU A 25 4.55 2.83 -3.08
CA LEU A 25 4.17 1.58 -3.73
C LEU A 25 2.72 1.63 -4.23
N PRO A 26 2.44 2.13 -5.45
CA PRO A 26 1.17 1.90 -6.12
C PRO A 26 1.10 0.46 -6.66
N GLY A 27 -0.10 -0.08 -6.84
CA GLY A 27 -0.26 -1.37 -7.53
C GLY A 27 -0.08 -1.24 -9.05
N ASP A 28 -0.73 -0.25 -9.64
CA ASP A 28 -0.79 -0.01 -11.09
C ASP A 28 0.47 0.72 -11.60
N PRO A 29 1.23 0.12 -12.56
CA PRO A 29 2.37 0.76 -13.20
C PRO A 29 2.04 2.11 -13.85
N GLY A 30 0.81 2.28 -14.34
CA GLY A 30 0.35 3.51 -14.97
C GLY A 30 0.29 4.72 -14.03
N ARG A 31 0.33 4.50 -12.71
CA ARG A 31 0.32 5.60 -11.72
C ARG A 31 1.71 6.12 -11.36
N CYS A 32 2.78 5.40 -11.71
CA CYS A 32 4.12 5.77 -11.26
C CYS A 32 4.55 7.15 -11.75
N GLU A 33 4.31 7.47 -13.03
CA GLU A 33 4.65 8.78 -13.61
C GLU A 33 3.90 9.93 -12.92
N SER A 34 2.61 9.77 -12.66
CA SER A 34 1.80 10.80 -12.01
C SER A 34 2.19 11.01 -10.53
N ILE A 35 2.65 9.97 -9.85
CA ILE A 35 3.21 10.09 -8.50
C ILE A 35 4.57 10.78 -8.55
N ALA A 36 5.45 10.36 -9.46
CA ALA A 36 6.76 10.95 -9.66
C ALA A 36 6.70 12.45 -10.02
N ALA A 37 5.65 12.88 -10.74
CA ALA A 37 5.41 14.29 -11.05
C ALA A 37 5.23 15.19 -9.80
N LEU A 38 5.05 14.61 -8.62
CA LEU A 38 5.01 15.31 -7.33
C LEU A 38 6.38 15.39 -6.63
N PHE A 39 7.41 14.77 -7.19
CA PHE A 39 8.79 14.84 -6.71
C PHE A 39 9.56 15.94 -7.45
N ASP A 40 10.60 16.46 -6.82
CA ASP A 40 11.55 17.34 -7.49
C ASP A 40 12.56 16.48 -8.30
N ASP A 41 12.93 16.96 -9.50
CA ASP A 41 13.91 16.32 -10.38
C ASP A 41 13.66 14.84 -10.70
N ALA A 42 12.39 14.45 -10.80
CA ALA A 42 12.01 13.08 -11.05
C ALA A 42 12.44 12.58 -12.44
N HIS A 43 12.93 11.36 -12.48
CA HIS A 43 13.30 10.68 -13.72
C HIS A 43 12.92 9.20 -13.69
N HIS A 44 12.68 8.64 -14.85
CA HIS A 44 12.44 7.22 -15.02
C HIS A 44 13.74 6.43 -14.80
N VAL A 45 13.68 5.37 -13.99
CA VAL A 45 14.85 4.55 -13.64
C VAL A 45 14.83 3.22 -14.39
N ALA A 46 13.75 2.47 -14.24
CA ALA A 46 13.61 1.14 -14.84
C ALA A 46 12.15 0.75 -15.02
N GLN A 47 11.92 -0.13 -15.99
CA GLN A 47 10.64 -0.83 -16.14
C GLN A 47 10.91 -2.28 -16.53
N ASN A 48 10.35 -3.21 -15.76
CA ASN A 48 10.35 -4.63 -16.08
C ASN A 48 9.11 -5.27 -15.47
N ARG A 49 8.39 -6.07 -16.25
CA ARG A 49 7.12 -6.69 -15.85
C ARG A 49 6.14 -5.63 -15.30
N GLU A 50 5.55 -5.87 -14.13
CA GLU A 50 4.69 -4.95 -13.41
C GLU A 50 5.44 -3.84 -12.63
N TYR A 51 6.76 -3.87 -12.59
CA TYR A 51 7.58 -2.92 -11.85
C TYR A 51 8.02 -1.76 -12.74
N ASN A 52 7.51 -0.58 -12.45
CA ASN A 52 7.85 0.67 -13.12
C ASN A 52 8.35 1.65 -12.05
N ILE A 53 9.60 2.12 -12.21
CA ILE A 53 10.31 2.85 -11.15
C ILE A 53 10.72 4.23 -11.64
N TYR A 54 10.41 5.24 -10.82
CA TYR A 54 10.90 6.60 -10.94
C TYR A 54 11.58 7.00 -9.63
N THR A 55 12.60 7.84 -9.73
CA THR A 55 13.31 8.41 -8.58
C THR A 55 13.41 9.91 -8.73
N GLY A 56 13.29 10.63 -7.65
CA GLY A 56 13.45 12.08 -7.54
C GLY A 56 13.80 12.47 -6.12
N THR A 57 13.42 13.66 -5.70
CA THR A 57 13.64 14.13 -4.32
C THR A 57 12.39 14.73 -3.72
N LEU A 58 12.26 14.64 -2.39
CA LEU A 58 11.31 15.40 -1.58
C LEU A 58 12.08 16.01 -0.39
N LEU A 59 11.96 17.31 -0.20
CA LEU A 59 12.68 18.03 0.83
C LEU A 59 14.21 17.77 0.76
N GLY A 60 14.75 17.49 -0.44
CA GLY A 60 16.17 17.17 -0.65
C GLY A 60 16.58 15.73 -0.29
N GLU A 61 15.66 14.87 0.14
CA GLU A 61 15.91 13.42 0.32
C GLU A 61 15.53 12.66 -0.95
N LYS A 62 16.35 11.69 -1.33
CA LYS A 62 16.04 10.81 -2.45
C LYS A 62 14.83 9.95 -2.13
N VAL A 63 13.84 9.99 -2.99
CA VAL A 63 12.59 9.20 -2.89
C VAL A 63 12.31 8.49 -4.20
N SER A 64 11.59 7.39 -4.12
CA SER A 64 11.22 6.62 -5.31
C SER A 64 9.75 6.23 -5.28
N VAL A 65 9.23 5.91 -6.44
CA VAL A 65 7.97 5.20 -6.64
C VAL A 65 8.25 3.92 -7.42
N CYS A 66 7.68 2.83 -6.99
CA CYS A 66 7.76 1.52 -7.65
C CYS A 66 6.39 0.86 -7.62
N SER A 67 5.85 0.52 -8.78
CA SER A 67 4.61 -0.27 -8.84
C SER A 67 4.86 -1.71 -8.39
N THR A 68 3.84 -2.31 -7.79
CA THR A 68 3.93 -3.67 -7.23
C THR A 68 3.19 -4.71 -8.06
N GLY A 69 2.33 -4.29 -9.02
CA GLY A 69 1.31 -5.17 -9.55
C GLY A 69 0.24 -5.50 -8.49
N ILE A 70 -0.48 -6.58 -8.67
CA ILE A 70 -1.58 -7.03 -7.81
C ILE A 70 -1.12 -8.22 -6.97
N GLY A 71 -1.40 -8.16 -5.66
CA GLY A 71 -1.28 -9.27 -4.74
C GLY A 71 0.05 -9.37 -4.01
N GLY A 72 0.04 -10.20 -2.97
CA GLY A 72 1.17 -10.38 -2.05
C GLY A 72 2.46 -10.82 -2.73
N PRO A 73 2.47 -11.82 -3.62
CA PRO A 73 3.70 -12.32 -4.24
C PRO A 73 4.49 -11.24 -4.98
N SER A 74 3.84 -10.46 -5.85
CA SER A 74 4.55 -9.41 -6.60
C SER A 74 4.94 -8.22 -5.70
N ALA A 75 4.12 -7.87 -4.72
CA ALA A 75 4.41 -6.80 -3.78
C ALA A 75 5.60 -7.15 -2.86
N SER A 76 5.69 -8.40 -2.39
CA SER A 76 6.81 -8.86 -1.56
C SER A 76 8.14 -8.88 -2.33
N ILE A 77 8.13 -9.31 -3.57
CA ILE A 77 9.32 -9.24 -4.45
C ILE A 77 9.81 -7.80 -4.59
N ALA A 78 8.90 -6.85 -4.88
CA ALA A 78 9.27 -5.45 -4.98
C ALA A 78 9.93 -4.93 -3.69
N MET A 79 9.33 -5.22 -2.53
CA MET A 79 9.86 -4.75 -1.23
C MET A 79 11.21 -5.37 -0.91
N GLU A 80 11.39 -6.68 -1.11
CA GLU A 80 12.67 -7.38 -0.91
C GLU A 80 13.77 -6.77 -1.76
N GLU A 81 13.55 -6.63 -3.06
CA GLU A 81 14.57 -6.15 -3.98
C GLU A 81 14.88 -4.66 -3.78
N LEU A 82 13.87 -3.84 -3.44
CA LEU A 82 14.09 -2.45 -3.05
C LEU A 82 14.87 -2.33 -1.75
N HIS A 83 14.59 -3.21 -0.77
CA HIS A 83 15.33 -3.26 0.48
C HIS A 83 16.79 -3.65 0.27
N ASN A 84 17.06 -4.64 -0.60
CA ASN A 84 18.42 -5.07 -0.94
C ASN A 84 19.31 -3.93 -1.45
N ILE A 85 18.73 -2.90 -2.05
CA ILE A 85 19.42 -1.74 -2.61
C ILE A 85 19.21 -0.44 -1.82
N GLY A 86 18.78 -0.57 -0.56
CA GLY A 86 18.83 0.49 0.44
C GLY A 86 17.51 1.14 0.85
N ALA A 87 16.36 0.70 0.34
CA ALA A 87 15.06 1.18 0.81
C ALA A 87 14.68 0.56 2.16
N ASP A 88 14.12 1.36 3.08
CA ASP A 88 13.71 0.92 4.40
C ASP A 88 12.36 1.49 4.90
N THR A 89 11.73 2.34 4.10
CA THR A 89 10.49 3.02 4.45
C THR A 89 9.55 3.04 3.27
N PHE A 90 8.39 2.42 3.44
CA PHE A 90 7.45 2.16 2.36
C PHE A 90 6.06 2.69 2.67
N ILE A 91 5.43 3.36 1.72
CA ILE A 91 4.03 3.77 1.79
C ILE A 91 3.29 3.17 0.60
N ARG A 92 2.40 2.21 0.87
CA ARG A 92 1.47 1.75 -0.14
C ARG A 92 0.35 2.76 -0.35
N THR A 93 0.10 3.11 -1.60
CA THR A 93 -1.09 3.87 -1.98
C THR A 93 -1.85 3.11 -3.06
N GLY A 94 -3.14 2.96 -2.86
CA GLY A 94 -3.96 2.14 -3.76
C GLY A 94 -5.42 2.49 -3.71
N THR A 95 -6.22 1.55 -4.18
CA THR A 95 -7.67 1.59 -4.15
C THR A 95 -8.21 0.49 -3.24
N CYS A 96 -9.40 0.69 -2.70
CA CYS A 96 -10.10 -0.31 -1.90
C CYS A 96 -11.61 -0.29 -2.16
N GLY A 97 -12.26 -1.38 -1.81
CA GLY A 97 -13.70 -1.45 -1.66
C GLY A 97 -14.10 -1.24 -0.18
N GLY A 98 -15.04 -0.37 0.10
CA GLY A 98 -15.53 -0.18 1.47
C GLY A 98 -16.28 -1.41 2.00
N ILE A 99 -16.20 -1.66 3.30
CA ILE A 99 -16.95 -2.69 4.04
C ILE A 99 -17.85 -2.05 5.09
N ASP A 100 -17.29 -1.22 5.98
CA ASP A 100 -18.05 -0.45 6.96
C ASP A 100 -19.00 0.52 6.24
N LEU A 101 -20.27 0.55 6.64
CA LEU A 101 -21.31 1.40 6.02
C LEU A 101 -21.01 2.91 6.08
N ASN A 102 -20.16 3.35 7.01
CA ASN A 102 -19.73 4.74 7.07
C ASN A 102 -18.66 5.09 6.03
N VAL A 103 -18.00 4.11 5.44
CA VAL A 103 -16.98 4.31 4.42
C VAL A 103 -17.63 4.50 3.06
N GLN A 104 -17.47 5.68 2.49
CA GLN A 104 -18.10 6.04 1.21
C GLN A 104 -17.07 6.18 0.09
N SER A 105 -17.55 6.07 -1.13
CA SER A 105 -16.72 6.32 -2.32
C SER A 105 -16.14 7.74 -2.28
N GLY A 106 -14.85 7.87 -2.58
CA GLY A 106 -14.12 9.14 -2.49
C GLY A 106 -13.45 9.41 -1.15
N ASP A 107 -13.79 8.64 -0.10
CA ASP A 107 -13.12 8.72 1.20
C ASP A 107 -11.70 8.15 1.15
N ILE A 108 -10.92 8.47 2.16
CA ILE A 108 -9.59 7.88 2.39
C ILE A 108 -9.68 6.86 3.53
N VAL A 109 -9.09 5.69 3.32
CA VAL A 109 -8.87 4.68 4.37
C VAL A 109 -7.38 4.59 4.67
N VAL A 110 -7.02 4.73 5.94
CA VAL A 110 -5.65 4.51 6.45
C VAL A 110 -5.64 3.21 7.26
N ALA A 111 -4.86 2.23 6.85
CA ALA A 111 -4.81 0.94 7.52
C ALA A 111 -3.96 1.01 8.80
N THR A 112 -4.51 0.52 9.92
CA THR A 112 -3.77 0.27 11.17
C THR A 112 -3.20 -1.14 11.22
N GLY A 113 -3.78 -2.04 10.46
CA GLY A 113 -3.41 -3.43 10.32
C GLY A 113 -4.27 -4.08 9.25
N ALA A 114 -3.95 -5.31 8.90
CA ALA A 114 -4.67 -6.04 7.85
C ALA A 114 -5.00 -7.47 8.29
N ILE A 115 -6.17 -7.94 7.88
CA ILE A 115 -6.53 -9.35 7.99
C ILE A 115 -5.67 -10.14 7.00
N ARG A 116 -4.97 -11.14 7.48
CA ARG A 116 -4.10 -12.04 6.73
C ARG A 116 -4.92 -13.14 6.04
N PHE A 117 -5.80 -12.73 5.10
CA PHE A 117 -6.56 -13.66 4.27
C PHE A 117 -5.89 -13.84 2.89
N GLU A 118 -4.58 -13.99 2.93
CA GLU A 118 -3.66 -14.22 1.82
C GLU A 118 -2.54 -15.17 2.29
N HIS A 119 -1.78 -15.75 1.39
CA HIS A 119 -0.80 -16.76 1.75
C HIS A 119 0.64 -16.22 1.86
N THR A 120 0.99 -15.16 1.15
CA THR A 120 2.37 -14.64 1.12
C THR A 120 2.90 -14.34 2.51
N SER A 121 2.11 -13.65 3.36
CA SER A 121 2.55 -13.34 4.73
C SER A 121 2.76 -14.58 5.60
N MET A 122 2.10 -15.70 5.29
CA MET A 122 2.24 -16.96 6.03
C MET A 122 3.58 -17.64 5.78
N GLU A 123 4.24 -17.36 4.66
CA GLU A 123 5.58 -17.82 4.35
C GLU A 123 6.68 -16.99 5.03
N TYR A 124 6.36 -15.78 5.50
CA TYR A 124 7.26 -14.89 6.24
C TYR A 124 7.11 -14.99 7.75
N ALA A 125 5.92 -15.24 8.25
CA ALA A 125 5.65 -15.32 9.69
C ALA A 125 4.47 -16.24 10.01
N PRO A 126 4.46 -16.90 11.19
CA PRO A 126 3.32 -17.73 11.59
C PRO A 126 2.03 -16.90 11.66
N ILE A 127 0.88 -17.56 11.51
CA ILE A 127 -0.43 -16.87 11.39
C ILE A 127 -0.77 -16.03 12.63
N GLU A 128 -0.26 -16.40 13.79
CA GLU A 128 -0.46 -15.68 15.04
C GLU A 128 0.25 -14.31 15.07
N TYR A 129 1.27 -14.11 14.22
CA TYR A 129 1.92 -12.82 14.09
C TYR A 129 1.01 -11.84 13.35
N PRO A 130 0.63 -10.70 13.93
CA PRO A 130 -0.31 -9.79 13.32
C PRO A 130 0.33 -9.00 12.18
N ALA A 131 -0.44 -8.72 11.13
CA ALA A 131 -0.05 -7.76 10.08
C ALA A 131 -0.40 -6.34 10.54
N VAL A 132 0.56 -5.65 11.15
CA VAL A 132 0.39 -4.31 11.74
C VAL A 132 1.15 -3.26 10.93
N ALA A 133 0.49 -2.15 10.62
CA ALA A 133 1.14 -1.01 9.99
C ALA A 133 2.10 -0.32 10.96
N ASN A 134 3.19 0.27 10.45
CA ASN A 134 4.08 1.10 11.26
C ASN A 134 3.31 2.31 11.81
N LEU A 135 3.41 2.54 13.12
CA LEU A 135 2.63 3.55 13.81
C LEU A 135 2.92 4.97 13.31
N ASP A 136 4.20 5.32 13.12
CA ASP A 136 4.58 6.68 12.71
C ASP A 136 4.06 6.98 11.30
N ILE A 137 4.15 6.01 10.38
CA ILE A 137 3.61 6.15 9.03
C ILE A 137 2.08 6.24 9.05
N THR A 138 1.41 5.44 9.89
CA THR A 138 -0.06 5.49 10.03
C THR A 138 -0.52 6.85 10.53
N VAL A 139 0.16 7.41 11.52
CA VAL A 139 -0.12 8.75 12.06
C VAL A 139 0.10 9.83 11.00
N ALA A 140 1.22 9.76 10.26
CA ALA A 140 1.54 10.72 9.20
C ALA A 140 0.50 10.67 8.06
N LEU A 141 0.08 9.47 7.62
CA LEU A 141 -0.96 9.29 6.62
C LEU A 141 -2.30 9.88 7.05
N ARG A 142 -2.70 9.59 8.29
CA ARG A 142 -3.94 10.16 8.86
C ARG A 142 -3.86 11.68 8.94
N GLN A 143 -2.75 12.23 9.39
CA GLN A 143 -2.53 13.67 9.50
C GLN A 143 -2.59 14.34 8.12
N ALA A 144 -1.92 13.79 7.12
CA ALA A 144 -1.94 14.30 5.76
C ALA A 144 -3.35 14.29 5.15
N ALA A 145 -4.11 13.20 5.33
CA ALA A 145 -5.48 13.09 4.83
C ALA A 145 -6.42 14.12 5.47
N LEU A 146 -6.33 14.30 6.79
CA LEU A 146 -7.13 15.30 7.51
C LEU A 146 -6.76 16.72 7.11
N ALA A 147 -5.47 17.02 6.92
CA ALA A 147 -5.00 18.34 6.48
C ALA A 147 -5.51 18.70 5.07
N MET A 148 -5.79 17.71 4.22
CA MET A 148 -6.44 17.89 2.92
C MET A 148 -7.95 18.05 3.01
N GLY A 149 -8.55 18.03 4.21
CA GLY A 149 -9.99 18.09 4.40
C GLY A 149 -10.75 16.85 3.91
N LYS A 150 -10.08 15.70 3.80
CA LYS A 150 -10.71 14.47 3.35
C LYS A 150 -11.39 13.71 4.49
N THR A 151 -12.58 13.18 4.22
CA THR A 151 -13.20 12.19 5.10
C THR A 151 -12.26 10.99 5.17
N THR A 152 -11.79 10.70 6.40
CA THR A 152 -10.72 9.73 6.62
C THR A 152 -11.14 8.69 7.65
N HIS A 153 -11.06 7.44 7.27
CA HIS A 153 -11.31 6.30 8.16
C HIS A 153 -9.97 5.63 8.49
N THR A 154 -9.78 5.32 9.76
CA THR A 154 -8.57 4.64 10.24
C THR A 154 -8.98 3.33 10.91
N GLY A 155 -8.40 2.22 10.52
CA GLY A 155 -8.74 0.92 11.09
C GLY A 155 -8.19 -0.26 10.30
N VAL A 156 -8.66 -1.46 10.66
CA VAL A 156 -8.25 -2.70 10.00
C VAL A 156 -8.86 -2.81 8.61
N VAL A 157 -8.06 -3.28 7.65
CA VAL A 157 -8.50 -3.62 6.30
C VAL A 157 -8.45 -5.14 6.10
N GLN A 158 -9.27 -5.66 5.19
CA GLN A 158 -9.17 -7.05 4.77
C GLN A 158 -8.24 -7.15 3.57
N CYS A 159 -7.24 -8.02 3.65
CA CYS A 159 -6.32 -8.31 2.57
C CYS A 159 -6.54 -9.74 2.08
N LYS A 160 -6.74 -9.91 0.76
CA LYS A 160 -7.08 -11.19 0.13
C LYS A 160 -6.26 -11.47 -1.11
N ASP A 161 -6.15 -12.73 -1.51
CA ASP A 161 -5.55 -13.17 -2.79
C ASP A 161 -6.57 -13.29 -3.92
N ALA A 162 -7.81 -13.70 -3.60
CA ALA A 162 -8.83 -13.97 -4.60
C ALA A 162 -9.85 -12.83 -4.72
N PHE A 163 -9.68 -11.98 -5.74
CA PHE A 163 -10.60 -10.86 -6.02
C PHE A 163 -12.06 -11.31 -6.15
N TYR A 164 -12.31 -12.34 -6.93
CA TYR A 164 -13.66 -12.84 -7.15
C TYR A 164 -14.25 -13.63 -5.98
N GLY A 165 -13.43 -14.02 -5.00
CA GLY A 165 -13.90 -14.56 -3.73
C GLY A 165 -14.75 -13.57 -2.94
N GLN A 166 -14.49 -12.27 -3.10
CA GLN A 166 -15.31 -11.19 -2.54
C GLN A 166 -16.47 -10.80 -3.45
N HIS A 167 -16.19 -10.57 -4.74
CA HIS A 167 -17.15 -9.95 -5.66
C HIS A 167 -18.14 -10.94 -6.32
N SER A 168 -17.86 -12.23 -6.23
CA SER A 168 -18.73 -13.30 -6.74
C SER A 168 -18.66 -14.56 -5.86
N PRO A 169 -18.82 -14.43 -4.53
CA PRO A 169 -18.61 -15.55 -3.60
C PRO A 169 -19.52 -16.75 -3.90
N ALA A 170 -20.74 -16.51 -4.37
CA ALA A 170 -21.69 -17.57 -4.70
C ALA A 170 -21.22 -18.52 -5.81
N LYS A 171 -20.28 -18.08 -6.65
CA LYS A 171 -19.68 -18.90 -7.72
C LYS A 171 -18.52 -19.76 -7.24
N MET A 172 -18.01 -19.49 -6.03
CA MET A 172 -16.84 -20.18 -5.48
C MET A 172 -17.24 -21.49 -4.81
N PRO A 173 -16.46 -22.57 -4.98
CA PRO A 173 -16.74 -23.86 -4.30
C PRO A 173 -16.82 -23.73 -2.77
N VAL A 174 -16.08 -22.79 -2.18
CA VAL A 174 -16.02 -22.50 -0.74
C VAL A 174 -16.91 -21.31 -0.33
N SER A 175 -17.99 -21.07 -1.06
CA SER A 175 -18.87 -19.90 -0.87
C SER A 175 -19.37 -19.76 0.58
N TYR A 176 -19.69 -20.87 1.24
CA TYR A 176 -20.12 -20.89 2.66
C TYR A 176 -19.07 -20.27 3.60
N GLU A 177 -17.79 -20.59 3.40
CA GLU A 177 -16.71 -20.06 4.21
C GLU A 177 -16.49 -18.57 3.94
N LEU A 178 -16.47 -18.17 2.67
CA LEU A 178 -16.28 -16.79 2.26
C LEU A 178 -17.37 -15.87 2.81
N LEU A 179 -18.61 -16.27 2.72
CA LEU A 179 -19.77 -15.51 3.22
C LEU A 179 -19.75 -15.38 4.74
N GLN A 180 -19.42 -16.46 5.46
CA GLN A 180 -19.33 -16.44 6.92
C GLN A 180 -18.19 -15.55 7.41
N LYS A 181 -17.00 -15.61 6.79
CA LYS A 181 -15.87 -14.75 7.11
C LYS A 181 -16.20 -13.28 6.82
N TRP A 182 -16.83 -13.00 5.68
CA TRP A 182 -17.23 -11.64 5.33
C TRP A 182 -18.19 -11.04 6.36
N GLU A 183 -19.17 -11.80 6.82
CA GLU A 183 -20.08 -11.36 7.87
C GLU A 183 -19.35 -11.10 9.20
N ALA A 184 -18.37 -11.94 9.56
CA ALA A 184 -17.54 -11.69 10.75
C ALA A 184 -16.75 -10.38 10.62
N TRP A 185 -16.16 -10.10 9.47
CA TRP A 185 -15.40 -8.86 9.24
C TRP A 185 -16.29 -7.62 9.31
N LYS A 186 -17.50 -7.67 8.80
CA LYS A 186 -18.50 -6.59 8.97
C LYS A 186 -18.77 -6.33 10.45
N ARG A 187 -19.03 -7.37 11.23
CA ARG A 187 -19.29 -7.26 12.67
C ARG A 187 -18.10 -6.75 13.46
N LEU A 188 -16.88 -7.02 13.00
CA LEU A 188 -15.64 -6.49 13.59
C LEU A 188 -15.36 -5.03 13.19
N GLY A 189 -16.14 -4.45 12.30
CA GLY A 189 -15.96 -3.07 11.86
C GLY A 189 -14.77 -2.84 10.94
N VAL A 190 -14.40 -3.88 10.17
CA VAL A 190 -13.35 -3.79 9.14
C VAL A 190 -13.73 -2.70 8.13
N LYS A 191 -12.79 -1.80 7.81
CA LYS A 191 -13.09 -0.59 7.04
C LYS A 191 -13.22 -0.84 5.55
N ALA A 192 -12.29 -1.59 4.99
CA ALA A 192 -12.22 -1.78 3.55
C ALA A 192 -11.49 -3.08 3.19
N SER A 193 -11.52 -3.43 1.91
CA SER A 193 -10.87 -4.60 1.35
C SER A 193 -9.89 -4.20 0.23
N GLU A 194 -8.70 -4.80 0.25
CA GLU A 194 -7.64 -4.63 -0.74
C GLU A 194 -6.82 -5.93 -0.87
N MET A 195 -5.63 -5.94 -1.47
CA MET A 195 -4.95 -7.19 -1.83
C MET A 195 -3.47 -7.30 -1.44
N GLU A 196 -2.84 -6.30 -0.80
CA GLU A 196 -1.37 -6.32 -0.59
C GLU A 196 -0.91 -5.97 0.82
N SER A 197 -1.70 -5.25 1.62
CA SER A 197 -1.22 -4.70 2.90
C SER A 197 -0.77 -5.74 3.91
N ALA A 198 -1.46 -6.87 4.03
CA ALA A 198 -1.04 -7.89 4.99
C ALA A 198 0.35 -8.44 4.66
N ALA A 199 0.59 -8.76 3.39
CA ALA A 199 1.90 -9.20 2.93
C ALA A 199 2.96 -8.12 3.19
N LEU A 200 2.71 -6.87 2.76
CA LEU A 200 3.67 -5.78 2.91
C LEU A 200 4.00 -5.47 4.37
N PHE A 201 3.03 -5.49 5.29
CA PHE A 201 3.29 -5.22 6.71
C PHE A 201 4.15 -6.32 7.34
N VAL A 202 3.85 -7.60 7.06
CA VAL A 202 4.61 -8.72 7.60
C VAL A 202 6.01 -8.81 6.99
N VAL A 203 6.13 -8.61 5.67
CA VAL A 203 7.43 -8.58 4.98
C VAL A 203 8.29 -7.43 5.51
N ALA A 204 7.73 -6.23 5.68
CA ALA A 204 8.45 -5.10 6.25
C ALA A 204 9.00 -5.41 7.65
N ASP A 205 8.19 -6.04 8.52
CA ASP A 205 8.65 -6.45 9.84
C ASP A 205 9.77 -7.50 9.78
N ALA A 206 9.68 -8.46 8.86
CA ALA A 206 10.73 -9.46 8.63
C ALA A 206 12.05 -8.81 8.19
N LEU A 207 11.96 -7.78 7.33
CA LEU A 207 13.11 -7.02 6.82
C LEU A 207 13.57 -5.88 7.77
N LYS A 208 12.87 -5.66 8.90
CA LYS A 208 13.12 -4.54 9.82
C LYS A 208 12.93 -3.17 9.16
N CYS A 209 11.99 -3.10 8.23
CA CYS A 209 11.55 -1.89 7.54
C CYS A 209 10.28 -1.32 8.14
N ARG A 210 9.90 -0.12 7.69
CA ARG A 210 8.64 0.53 8.03
C ARG A 210 7.68 0.47 6.85
N CYS A 211 6.43 0.09 7.07
CA CYS A 211 5.41 0.12 6.03
C CYS A 211 4.07 0.61 6.59
N GLY A 212 3.37 1.42 5.80
CA GLY A 212 2.00 1.84 6.04
C GLY A 212 1.21 1.93 4.74
N SER A 213 -0.12 2.02 4.82
CA SER A 213 -0.99 2.02 3.63
C SER A 213 -2.11 3.03 3.74
N CYS A 214 -2.42 3.68 2.61
CA CYS A 214 -3.63 4.48 2.44
C CYS A 214 -4.32 4.18 1.11
N PHE A 215 -5.63 4.31 1.09
CA PHE A 215 -6.46 3.92 -0.04
C PHE A 215 -7.50 4.97 -0.36
N HIS A 216 -7.76 5.10 -1.66
CA HIS A 216 -8.96 5.72 -2.18
C HIS A 216 -10.10 4.70 -2.25
N VAL A 217 -11.25 5.03 -1.69
CA VAL A 217 -12.43 4.16 -1.75
C VAL A 217 -13.13 4.35 -3.10
N ILE A 218 -13.14 3.29 -3.93
CA ILE A 218 -13.82 3.33 -5.24
C ILE A 218 -15.33 3.14 -5.07
N TRP A 219 -15.71 2.14 -4.26
CA TRP A 219 -17.08 1.66 -4.10
C TRP A 219 -17.25 0.93 -2.78
N ASN A 220 -18.46 0.85 -2.27
CA ASN A 220 -18.78 0.05 -1.08
C ASN A 220 -19.97 -0.88 -1.39
N GLN A 221 -19.71 -2.17 -1.53
CA GLN A 221 -20.73 -3.18 -1.85
C GLN A 221 -21.78 -3.35 -0.76
N GLU A 222 -21.45 -3.10 0.51
CA GLU A 222 -22.39 -3.20 1.62
C GLU A 222 -23.39 -2.04 1.61
N ARG A 223 -22.94 -0.83 1.23
CA ARG A 223 -23.84 0.32 1.02
C ARG A 223 -24.80 0.05 -0.15
N GLU A 224 -24.30 -0.52 -1.24
CA GLU A 224 -25.14 -0.92 -2.37
C GLU A 224 -26.19 -1.95 -1.94
N ALA A 225 -25.79 -3.00 -1.25
CA ALA A 225 -26.69 -4.04 -0.74
C ALA A 225 -27.72 -3.48 0.26
N ALA A 226 -27.35 -2.44 1.04
CA ALA A 226 -28.23 -1.74 1.96
C ALA A 226 -29.14 -0.69 1.28
N GLY A 227 -29.02 -0.47 -0.04
CA GLY A 227 -29.76 0.56 -0.78
C GLY A 227 -29.38 2.00 -0.39
N LEU A 228 -28.17 2.18 0.15
CA LEU A 228 -27.66 3.50 0.52
C LEU A 228 -27.07 4.20 -0.70
N ASP A 229 -27.28 5.52 -0.78
CA ASP A 229 -26.76 6.32 -1.89
C ASP A 229 -25.24 6.32 -1.91
N GLN A 230 -24.68 6.13 -3.10
CA GLN A 230 -23.27 6.27 -3.38
C GLN A 230 -23.02 6.46 -4.89
N LYS A 231 -21.87 7.07 -5.20
CA LYS A 231 -21.40 7.28 -6.55
C LYS A 231 -20.01 6.72 -6.69
N MET A 232 -19.76 5.91 -7.71
CA MET A 232 -18.41 5.40 -7.98
C MET A 232 -17.40 6.55 -8.12
N SER A 233 -16.23 6.39 -7.52
CA SER A 233 -15.14 7.37 -7.56
C SER A 233 -13.84 6.68 -7.97
N GLU A 234 -13.29 7.08 -9.12
CA GLU A 234 -12.08 6.49 -9.69
C GLU A 234 -10.85 7.42 -9.59
N ASP A 235 -11.05 8.67 -9.17
CA ASP A 235 -9.97 9.65 -9.01
C ASP A 235 -9.13 9.39 -7.77
N THR A 236 -8.01 8.70 -7.96
CA THR A 236 -7.07 8.33 -6.91
C THR A 236 -6.09 9.45 -6.52
N SER A 237 -6.17 10.63 -7.12
CA SER A 237 -5.22 11.73 -6.92
C SER A 237 -5.10 12.16 -5.45
N SER A 238 -6.20 12.10 -4.71
CA SER A 238 -6.21 12.42 -3.27
C SER A 238 -5.38 11.44 -2.45
N ALA A 239 -5.53 10.12 -2.67
CA ALA A 239 -4.73 9.11 -1.95
C ALA A 239 -3.24 9.23 -2.29
N VAL A 240 -2.91 9.52 -3.55
CA VAL A 240 -1.54 9.78 -3.98
C VAL A 240 -0.94 10.97 -3.25
N ARG A 241 -1.66 12.10 -3.18
CA ARG A 241 -1.20 13.28 -2.45
C ARG A 241 -1.05 13.03 -0.95
N VAL A 242 -1.98 12.29 -0.34
CA VAL A 242 -1.87 11.87 1.06
C VAL A 242 -0.58 11.07 1.29
N ALA A 243 -0.23 10.13 0.40
CA ALA A 243 0.99 9.35 0.51
C ALA A 243 2.25 10.22 0.40
N VAL A 244 2.30 11.16 -0.56
CA VAL A 244 3.44 12.08 -0.75
C VAL A 244 3.59 13.02 0.44
N ASP A 245 2.49 13.62 0.93
CA ASP A 245 2.55 14.55 2.04
C ASP A 245 2.88 13.84 3.37
N ALA A 246 2.38 12.61 3.56
CA ALA A 246 2.80 11.77 4.69
C ALA A 246 4.30 11.44 4.62
N LEU A 247 4.83 11.17 3.43
CA LEU A 247 6.25 10.90 3.26
C LEU A 247 7.11 12.11 3.64
N LYS A 248 6.68 13.34 3.29
CA LYS A 248 7.35 14.56 3.75
C LYS A 248 7.37 14.67 5.28
N LEU A 249 6.25 14.37 5.95
CA LEU A 249 6.19 14.37 7.42
C LEU A 249 7.16 13.34 8.03
N ILE A 250 7.27 12.15 7.46
CA ILE A 250 8.21 11.11 7.90
C ILE A 250 9.67 11.56 7.69
N ILE A 251 10.00 12.19 6.56
CA ILE A 251 11.32 12.73 6.30
C ILE A 251 11.70 13.79 7.34
N GLU A 252 10.78 14.69 7.69
CA GLU A 252 11.00 15.71 8.72
C GLU A 252 11.22 15.11 10.11
N GLN A 253 10.42 14.09 10.48
CA GLN A 253 10.55 13.35 11.74
C GLN A 253 11.91 12.63 11.82
N ASP A 254 12.31 11.94 10.76
CA ASP A 254 13.59 11.23 10.70
C ASP A 254 14.80 12.18 10.81
N ARG A 255 14.69 13.38 10.24
CA ARG A 255 15.70 14.43 10.37
C ARG A 255 15.77 14.99 11.79
N ALA A 256 14.63 15.17 12.42
CA ALA A 256 14.59 15.66 13.81
C ALA A 256 15.18 14.64 14.79
N ALA A 257 15.00 13.34 14.55
CA ALA A 257 15.54 12.25 15.37
C ALA A 257 17.06 12.08 15.26
N LYS A 258 17.70 12.62 14.21
CA LYS A 258 19.17 12.57 13.99
C LYS A 258 19.92 13.73 14.64
N LYS A 259 19.21 14.73 15.16
CA LYS A 259 19.78 15.89 15.89
C LYS A 259 19.84 15.60 17.38
#